data_9863129b480d7e1a0d728a70ff13147f
#
_entry.id   9863129b480d7e1a0d728a70ff13147f
#
_cell.length_a   1.000
_cell.length_b   1.000
_cell.length_c   1.000
_cell.angle_alpha   90.00
_cell.angle_beta   90.00
_cell.angle_gamma   90.00
#
_symmetry.space_group_name_H-M   'P 1'
#
loop_
_entity.id
_entity.type
_entity.pdbx_description
1 polymer ?
#
loop_
_entity_poly.entity_id
_entity_poly.type
_entity_poly.pdbx_seq_one_letter_code
_entity_poly.pdbx_strand_id
1 'polypeptide(L)'
;MHSCLVGSEMCIRDSSPTDPTPKDLEPASAYVWNRARRRLTPVTKVNRVDLRLLCGIDYQRDTLLSNTIAFVRGLPANNALLWGARGTGKSSLVKAVHGTVTERGMDCALVEIHREDIDDLPFLMAYLARIDRCFIVYTDDLTFDQGDSSYKSLKAALDGGVEGRPDNVIFYATSNRRHLMPRQMIENERSTAINPSESVEESVSLSDRFGLWVGFHSIDQDTFFEIIEGYVSHFGINADEADVR
;
A
#
# COMPACT_ATOMS: atom_id res chain seq x y z
N MET A 1 -71.17 -14.65 4.08
CA MET A 1 -70.18 -15.32 4.90
C MET A 1 -68.99 -15.66 4.00
N HIS A 2 -68.00 -14.78 3.92
CA HIS A 2 -66.68 -15.13 3.40
C HIS A 2 -65.68 -14.30 4.16
N SER A 3 -64.94 -14.99 5.01
CA SER A 3 -63.82 -14.45 5.79
C SER A 3 -62.62 -14.29 4.87
N CYS A 4 -62.10 -13.09 4.75
CA CYS A 4 -60.88 -12.78 4.04
C CYS A 4 -59.75 -12.65 5.07
N LEU A 5 -58.84 -13.65 5.10
CA LEU A 5 -57.63 -13.59 5.88
C LEU A 5 -56.63 -12.67 5.16
N VAL A 6 -56.30 -11.57 5.79
CA VAL A 6 -55.22 -10.68 5.37
C VAL A 6 -53.92 -11.25 5.91
N GLY A 7 -53.12 -11.81 5.02
CA GLY A 7 -51.73 -12.21 5.33
C GLY A 7 -50.85 -10.95 5.47
N SER A 8 -50.31 -10.74 6.65
CA SER A 8 -49.26 -9.73 6.87
C SER A 8 -47.95 -10.20 6.21
N GLU A 9 -47.65 -9.67 5.06
CA GLU A 9 -46.29 -9.75 4.49
C GLU A 9 -45.35 -8.96 5.37
N MET A 10 -44.60 -9.67 6.16
CA MET A 10 -43.44 -9.13 6.89
C MET A 10 -42.33 -8.88 5.86
N CYS A 11 -42.27 -7.65 5.33
CA CYS A 11 -41.14 -7.18 4.55
C CYS A 11 -39.89 -7.23 5.44
N ILE A 12 -39.16 -8.31 5.37
CA ILE A 12 -37.76 -8.35 5.82
C ILE A 12 -37.04 -7.41 4.87
N ARG A 13 -36.79 -6.18 5.32
CA ARG A 13 -35.80 -5.31 4.66
C ARG A 13 -34.45 -6.01 4.83
N ASP A 14 -34.05 -6.69 3.79
CA ASP A 14 -32.69 -7.14 3.61
C ASP A 14 -31.81 -5.87 3.52
N SER A 15 -31.30 -5.43 4.65
CA SER A 15 -30.32 -4.36 4.73
C SER A 15 -28.96 -4.93 4.40
N SER A 16 -28.79 -5.42 3.19
CA SER A 16 -27.46 -5.58 2.61
C SER A 16 -26.80 -4.21 2.66
N PRO A 17 -25.59 -4.07 3.22
CA PRO A 17 -24.90 -2.80 3.17
C PRO A 17 -24.78 -2.42 1.71
N THR A 18 -25.47 -1.33 1.32
CA THR A 18 -25.35 -0.76 -0.03
C THR A 18 -23.88 -0.49 -0.27
N ASP A 19 -23.34 -1.06 -1.33
CA ASP A 19 -21.97 -0.78 -1.74
C ASP A 19 -21.80 0.74 -1.79
N PRO A 20 -20.75 1.29 -1.12
CA PRO A 20 -20.56 2.73 -1.07
C PRO A 20 -20.45 3.28 -2.49
N THR A 21 -21.26 4.28 -2.80
CA THR A 21 -21.18 4.92 -4.11
C THR A 21 -20.00 5.88 -4.15
N PRO A 22 -19.30 6.03 -5.29
CA PRO A 22 -18.18 6.94 -5.42
C PRO A 22 -18.48 8.41 -5.07
N LYS A 23 -19.76 8.79 -5.06
CA LYS A 23 -20.22 10.15 -4.74
C LYS A 23 -20.12 10.53 -3.26
N ASP A 24 -19.92 9.54 -2.39
CA ASP A 24 -19.93 9.75 -0.93
C ASP A 24 -18.51 9.88 -0.36
N LEU A 25 -17.47 9.97 -1.21
CA LEU A 25 -16.10 10.13 -0.75
C LEU A 25 -15.85 11.58 -0.32
N GLU A 26 -15.67 11.79 0.99
CA GLU A 26 -15.27 13.09 1.52
C GLU A 26 -13.91 13.51 0.94
N PRO A 27 -13.75 14.76 0.46
CA PRO A 27 -12.47 15.21 -0.09
C PRO A 27 -11.36 15.18 0.95
N ALA A 28 -10.34 14.36 0.73
CA ALA A 28 -9.15 14.30 1.56
C ALA A 28 -7.93 13.90 0.71
N SER A 29 -6.73 14.20 1.18
CA SER A 29 -5.49 13.76 0.52
C SER A 29 -5.12 12.32 0.89
N ALA A 30 -5.65 11.79 1.98
CA ALA A 30 -5.41 10.41 2.39
C ALA A 30 -6.62 9.80 3.09
N TYR A 31 -6.68 8.47 3.03
CA TYR A 31 -7.75 7.66 3.63
C TYR A 31 -7.16 6.39 4.24
N VAL A 32 -7.91 5.81 5.18
CA VAL A 32 -7.68 4.46 5.69
C VAL A 32 -8.87 3.59 5.31
N TRP A 33 -8.61 2.40 4.77
CA TRP A 33 -9.64 1.41 4.51
C TRP A 33 -10.21 0.86 5.82
N ASN A 34 -11.53 0.90 5.97
CA ASN A 34 -12.23 0.33 7.11
C ASN A 34 -13.04 -0.89 6.65
N ARG A 35 -12.50 -2.09 6.88
CA ARG A 35 -13.11 -3.36 6.51
C ARG A 35 -14.51 -3.55 7.10
N ALA A 36 -14.68 -3.25 8.39
CA ALA A 36 -15.96 -3.45 9.08
C ALA A 36 -17.10 -2.63 8.48
N ARG A 37 -16.77 -1.45 7.95
CA ARG A 37 -17.74 -0.52 7.34
C ARG A 37 -17.70 -0.52 5.81
N ARG A 38 -16.77 -1.26 5.23
CA ARG A 38 -16.49 -1.28 3.78
C ARG A 38 -16.41 0.11 3.15
N ARG A 39 -15.71 1.03 3.80
CA ARG A 39 -15.57 2.42 3.36
C ARG A 39 -14.21 2.99 3.65
N LEU A 40 -13.86 4.04 2.92
CA LEU A 40 -12.71 4.88 3.17
C LEU A 40 -13.00 5.87 4.29
N THR A 41 -12.10 5.96 5.27
CA THR A 41 -12.14 6.94 6.36
C THR A 41 -11.12 8.03 6.05
N PRO A 42 -11.49 9.31 5.92
CA PRO A 42 -10.56 10.37 5.60
C PRO A 42 -9.57 10.59 6.75
N VAL A 43 -8.32 10.88 6.38
CA VAL A 43 -7.25 11.24 7.31
C VAL A 43 -7.07 12.74 7.28
N THR A 44 -7.27 13.42 8.40
CA THR A 44 -7.19 14.88 8.50
C THR A 44 -5.77 15.41 8.30
N LYS A 45 -4.75 14.65 8.78
CA LYS A 45 -3.34 15.01 8.64
C LYS A 45 -2.50 13.76 8.50
N VAL A 46 -1.84 13.62 7.34
CA VAL A 46 -0.86 12.54 7.12
C VAL A 46 0.37 12.79 7.97
N ASN A 47 0.74 11.82 8.81
CA ASN A 47 2.01 11.86 9.54
C ASN A 47 3.14 11.54 8.57
N ARG A 48 3.81 12.58 8.09
CA ARG A 48 4.91 12.48 7.11
C ARG A 48 6.07 13.38 7.49
N VAL A 49 7.25 13.04 7.04
CA VAL A 49 8.44 13.86 7.07
C VAL A 49 8.62 14.54 5.71
N ASP A 50 9.33 15.67 5.67
CA ASP A 50 9.74 16.29 4.41
C ASP A 50 10.68 15.32 3.65
N LEU A 51 10.49 15.21 2.34
CA LEU A 51 11.29 14.34 1.49
C LEU A 51 12.79 14.62 1.58
N ARG A 52 13.16 15.88 1.84
CA ARG A 52 14.55 16.34 2.01
C ARG A 52 15.24 15.81 3.27
N LEU A 53 14.47 15.40 4.28
CA LEU A 53 15.00 14.84 5.53
C LEU A 53 15.32 13.34 5.42
N LEU A 54 14.98 12.71 4.31
CA LEU A 54 15.28 11.29 4.04
C LEU A 54 16.65 11.18 3.38
N CYS A 55 17.71 11.33 4.18
CA CYS A 55 19.10 11.24 3.75
C CYS A 55 19.54 9.78 3.53
N GLY A 56 20.56 9.56 2.67
CA GLY A 56 21.13 8.24 2.41
C GLY A 56 20.28 7.29 1.57
N ILE A 57 19.15 7.76 1.05
CA ILE A 57 18.24 6.97 0.20
C ILE A 57 17.86 7.71 -1.10
N ASP A 58 18.81 8.45 -1.67
CA ASP A 58 18.57 9.28 -2.86
C ASP A 58 18.08 8.48 -4.05
N TYR A 59 18.71 7.34 -4.34
CA TYR A 59 18.28 6.44 -5.42
C TYR A 59 16.86 5.94 -5.23
N GLN A 60 16.53 5.50 -4.02
CA GLN A 60 15.20 5.00 -3.67
C GLN A 60 14.16 6.11 -3.78
N ARG A 61 14.51 7.31 -3.28
CA ARG A 61 13.69 8.53 -3.35
C ARG A 61 13.38 8.90 -4.80
N ASP A 62 14.40 9.06 -5.62
CA ASP A 62 14.27 9.53 -6.98
C ASP A 62 13.53 8.51 -7.84
N THR A 63 13.77 7.22 -7.61
CA THR A 63 13.08 6.11 -8.27
C THR A 63 11.58 6.11 -7.96
N LEU A 64 11.20 6.13 -6.67
CA LEU A 64 9.79 6.09 -6.29
C LEU A 64 9.07 7.38 -6.68
N LEU A 65 9.70 8.54 -6.52
CA LEU A 65 9.13 9.83 -6.92
C LEU A 65 8.88 9.89 -8.44
N SER A 66 9.84 9.45 -9.25
CA SER A 66 9.69 9.42 -10.71
C SER A 66 8.57 8.49 -11.15
N ASN A 67 8.48 7.28 -10.55
CA ASN A 67 7.41 6.33 -10.80
C ASN A 67 6.02 6.90 -10.42
N THR A 68 5.94 7.59 -9.28
CA THR A 68 4.68 8.21 -8.82
C THR A 68 4.27 9.38 -9.71
N ILE A 69 5.22 10.23 -10.15
CA ILE A 69 4.93 11.33 -11.07
C ILE A 69 4.47 10.79 -12.44
N ALA A 70 5.11 9.74 -12.94
CA ALA A 70 4.69 9.07 -14.18
C ALA A 70 3.24 8.57 -14.06
N PHE A 71 2.92 7.89 -12.97
CA PHE A 71 1.57 7.40 -12.69
C PHE A 71 0.51 8.52 -12.70
N VAL A 72 0.73 9.59 -11.95
CA VAL A 72 -0.25 10.70 -11.85
C VAL A 72 -0.42 11.45 -13.18
N ARG A 73 0.58 11.37 -14.05
CA ARG A 73 0.50 11.92 -15.43
C ARG A 73 -0.14 10.97 -16.44
N GLY A 74 -0.65 9.83 -16.01
CA GLY A 74 -1.22 8.82 -16.91
C GLY A 74 -0.18 8.10 -17.77
N LEU A 75 1.10 8.15 -17.38
CA LEU A 75 2.19 7.43 -18.05
C LEU A 75 2.37 6.03 -17.42
N PRO A 76 2.99 5.09 -18.14
CA PRO A 76 3.28 3.77 -17.58
C PRO A 76 4.05 3.86 -16.26
N ALA A 77 3.53 3.18 -15.24
CA ALA A 77 4.12 3.12 -13.91
C ALA A 77 3.88 1.74 -13.28
N ASN A 78 4.73 1.38 -12.32
CA ASN A 78 4.75 0.05 -11.72
C ASN A 78 4.28 0.09 -10.27
N ASN A 79 3.61 -0.99 -9.83
CA ASN A 79 3.48 -1.28 -8.42
C ASN A 79 4.88 -1.40 -7.79
N ALA A 80 5.06 -0.95 -6.54
CA ALA A 80 6.37 -0.94 -5.90
C ALA A 80 6.39 -1.73 -4.60
N LEU A 81 7.44 -2.54 -4.43
CA LEU A 81 7.80 -3.18 -3.19
C LEU A 81 9.08 -2.56 -2.63
N LEU A 82 8.96 -1.88 -1.50
CA LEU A 82 10.08 -1.32 -0.74
C LEU A 82 10.49 -2.33 0.34
N TRP A 83 11.66 -2.93 0.21
CA TRP A 83 12.09 -3.99 1.12
C TRP A 83 13.43 -3.66 1.79
N GLY A 84 13.66 -4.20 3.00
CA GLY A 84 14.94 -4.02 3.70
C GLY A 84 14.77 -3.85 5.21
N ALA A 85 15.85 -3.51 5.90
CA ALA A 85 15.90 -3.43 7.36
C ALA A 85 14.84 -2.47 7.94
N ARG A 86 14.44 -2.71 9.19
CA ARG A 86 13.57 -1.79 9.93
C ARG A 86 14.28 -0.45 10.17
N GLY A 87 13.50 0.63 10.24
CA GLY A 87 14.03 1.96 10.54
C GLY A 87 14.76 2.66 9.39
N THR A 88 14.79 2.08 8.18
CA THR A 88 15.51 2.64 7.02
C THR A 88 14.68 3.63 6.18
N GLY A 89 13.52 4.07 6.64
CA GLY A 89 12.74 5.11 5.99
C GLY A 89 11.75 4.64 4.92
N LYS A 90 11.51 3.31 4.73
CA LYS A 90 10.59 2.78 3.70
C LYS A 90 9.19 3.41 3.73
N SER A 91 8.51 3.30 4.85
CA SER A 91 7.16 3.83 5.05
C SER A 91 7.12 5.36 5.00
N SER A 92 8.17 5.99 5.54
CA SER A 92 8.34 7.46 5.47
C SER A 92 8.49 7.93 4.04
N LEU A 93 9.22 7.19 3.19
CA LEU A 93 9.41 7.53 1.79
C LEU A 93 8.09 7.53 1.01
N VAL A 94 7.24 6.52 1.18
CA VAL A 94 5.93 6.47 0.51
C VAL A 94 5.09 7.70 0.87
N LYS A 95 5.01 8.02 2.16
CA LYS A 95 4.23 9.17 2.65
C LYS A 95 4.83 10.51 2.21
N ALA A 96 6.15 10.63 2.18
CA ALA A 96 6.85 11.85 1.74
C ALA A 96 6.69 12.08 0.23
N VAL A 97 6.80 11.02 -0.59
CA VAL A 97 6.59 11.09 -2.04
C VAL A 97 5.14 11.50 -2.35
N HIS A 98 4.15 10.88 -1.72
CA HIS A 98 2.75 11.30 -1.85
C HIS A 98 2.58 12.79 -1.50
N GLY A 99 3.15 13.24 -0.37
CA GLY A 99 3.11 14.63 0.02
C GLY A 99 3.73 15.58 -1.01
N THR A 100 4.90 15.23 -1.54
CA THR A 100 5.58 16.01 -2.58
C THR A 100 4.76 16.13 -3.86
N VAL A 101 4.08 15.05 -4.27
CA VAL A 101 3.21 15.05 -5.46
C VAL A 101 2.00 15.95 -5.24
N THR A 102 1.35 15.85 -4.08
CA THR A 102 0.19 16.71 -3.76
C THR A 102 0.57 18.19 -3.60
N GLU A 103 1.72 18.50 -3.02
CA GLU A 103 2.24 19.88 -2.93
C GLU A 103 2.55 20.51 -4.30
N ARG A 104 2.86 19.67 -5.30
CA ARG A 104 3.01 20.11 -6.70
C ARG A 104 1.67 20.30 -7.42
N GLY A 105 0.55 20.21 -6.71
CA GLY A 105 -0.79 20.39 -7.25
C GLY A 105 -1.32 19.21 -8.07
N MET A 106 -0.69 18.05 -7.96
CA MET A 106 -1.17 16.83 -8.64
C MET A 106 -2.23 16.14 -7.76
N ASP A 107 -3.40 15.85 -8.33
CA ASP A 107 -4.48 15.20 -7.58
C ASP A 107 -4.25 13.68 -7.48
N CYS A 108 -3.71 13.29 -6.34
CA CYS A 108 -3.47 11.90 -6.00
C CYS A 108 -3.77 11.67 -4.52
N ALA A 109 -4.55 10.67 -4.19
CA ALA A 109 -4.83 10.31 -2.80
C ALA A 109 -4.06 9.07 -2.36
N LEU A 110 -3.63 9.07 -1.08
CA LEU A 110 -3.04 7.91 -0.44
C LEU A 110 -4.13 7.11 0.28
N VAL A 111 -4.24 5.82 0.03
CA VAL A 111 -5.19 4.93 0.69
C VAL A 111 -4.41 3.86 1.44
N GLU A 112 -4.41 3.92 2.75
CA GLU A 112 -3.80 2.89 3.58
C GLU A 112 -4.77 1.71 3.77
N ILE A 113 -4.29 0.50 3.50
CA ILE A 113 -4.95 -0.76 3.82
C ILE A 113 -4.05 -1.55 4.76
N HIS A 114 -4.60 -1.97 5.91
CA HIS A 114 -3.83 -2.76 6.85
C HIS A 114 -3.59 -4.17 6.32
N ARG A 115 -2.48 -4.79 6.75
CA ARG A 115 -2.12 -6.16 6.32
C ARG A 115 -3.24 -7.17 6.56
N GLU A 116 -3.93 -7.05 7.70
CA GLU A 116 -5.03 -7.93 8.09
C GLU A 116 -6.25 -7.82 7.18
N ASP A 117 -6.36 -6.71 6.44
CA ASP A 117 -7.47 -6.41 5.54
C ASP A 117 -7.11 -6.65 4.07
N ILE A 118 -5.94 -7.23 3.77
CA ILE A 118 -5.43 -7.41 2.40
C ILE A 118 -6.37 -8.27 1.53
N ASP A 119 -7.20 -9.12 2.12
CA ASP A 119 -8.23 -9.88 1.42
C ASP A 119 -9.29 -8.99 0.76
N ASP A 120 -9.47 -7.78 1.25
CA ASP A 120 -10.39 -6.80 0.66
C ASP A 120 -9.75 -6.01 -0.49
N LEU A 121 -8.45 -6.18 -0.76
CA LEU A 121 -7.72 -5.41 -1.77
C LEU A 121 -8.36 -5.46 -3.17
N PRO A 122 -8.80 -6.62 -3.69
CA PRO A 122 -9.47 -6.67 -4.99
C PRO A 122 -10.75 -5.83 -5.02
N PHE A 123 -11.54 -5.88 -3.95
CA PHE A 123 -12.74 -5.06 -3.81
C PHE A 123 -12.40 -3.57 -3.74
N LEU A 124 -11.41 -3.21 -2.93
CA LEU A 124 -10.95 -1.82 -2.81
C LEU A 124 -10.49 -1.25 -4.15
N MET A 125 -9.69 -2.01 -4.90
CA MET A 125 -9.21 -1.57 -6.22
C MET A 125 -10.37 -1.38 -7.21
N ALA A 126 -11.34 -2.30 -7.25
CA ALA A 126 -12.54 -2.18 -8.08
C ALA A 126 -13.42 -0.98 -7.67
N TYR A 127 -13.51 -0.67 -6.38
CA TYR A 127 -14.19 0.51 -5.87
C TYR A 127 -13.50 1.80 -6.31
N LEU A 128 -12.16 1.89 -6.14
CA LEU A 128 -11.37 3.07 -6.52
C LEU A 128 -11.35 3.30 -8.03
N ALA A 129 -11.43 2.24 -8.83
CA ALA A 129 -11.50 2.31 -10.30
C ALA A 129 -12.67 3.16 -10.82
N ARG A 130 -13.75 3.29 -10.04
CA ARG A 130 -14.96 4.05 -10.41
C ARG A 130 -14.86 5.54 -10.09
N ILE A 131 -13.78 5.97 -9.44
CA ILE A 131 -13.60 7.35 -8.99
C ILE A 131 -12.61 8.03 -9.94
N ASP A 132 -12.99 9.17 -10.49
CA ASP A 132 -12.13 9.95 -11.39
C ASP A 132 -11.05 10.72 -10.59
N ARG A 133 -10.08 9.95 -10.06
CA ARG A 133 -8.95 10.43 -9.28
C ARG A 133 -7.86 9.37 -9.22
N CYS A 134 -6.59 9.78 -9.14
CA CYS A 134 -5.48 8.86 -8.92
C CYS A 134 -5.37 8.43 -7.45
N PHE A 135 -5.07 7.14 -7.22
CA PHE A 135 -4.91 6.58 -5.89
C PHE A 135 -3.61 5.77 -5.78
N ILE A 136 -2.86 6.02 -4.72
CA ILE A 136 -1.80 5.14 -4.25
C ILE A 136 -2.38 4.29 -3.13
N VAL A 137 -2.64 3.02 -3.37
CA VAL A 137 -3.00 2.07 -2.31
C VAL A 137 -1.71 1.60 -1.66
N TYR A 138 -1.65 1.71 -0.35
CA TYR A 138 -0.44 1.47 0.43
C TYR A 138 -0.68 0.50 1.57
N THR A 139 0.22 -0.47 1.76
CA THR A 139 0.26 -1.33 2.94
C THR A 139 1.64 -1.34 3.56
N ASP A 140 1.69 -1.21 4.88
CA ASP A 140 2.93 -1.23 5.65
C ASP A 140 3.23 -2.63 6.19
N ASP A 141 4.53 -2.97 6.28
CA ASP A 141 5.05 -4.23 6.83
C ASP A 141 4.38 -5.50 6.27
N LEU A 142 4.22 -5.54 4.95
CA LEU A 142 3.61 -6.67 4.26
C LEU A 142 4.48 -7.91 4.36
N THR A 143 3.97 -8.94 5.04
CA THR A 143 4.59 -10.26 5.16
C THR A 143 3.50 -11.31 5.26
N PHE A 144 3.72 -12.50 4.72
CA PHE A 144 2.80 -13.62 4.85
C PHE A 144 3.44 -14.71 5.69
N ASP A 145 2.67 -15.28 6.60
CA ASP A 145 3.09 -16.40 7.43
C ASP A 145 2.63 -17.73 6.84
N GLN A 146 3.13 -18.84 7.39
CA GLN A 146 2.78 -20.17 6.93
C GLN A 146 1.28 -20.43 7.12
N GLY A 147 0.58 -20.78 6.03
CA GLY A 147 -0.88 -21.01 6.04
C GLY A 147 -1.73 -19.75 5.80
N ASP A 148 -1.12 -18.59 5.66
CA ASP A 148 -1.84 -17.37 5.30
C ASP A 148 -2.27 -17.43 3.82
N SER A 149 -3.58 -17.38 3.57
CA SER A 149 -4.15 -17.42 2.20
C SER A 149 -4.30 -16.05 1.56
N SER A 150 -4.10 -14.96 2.33
CA SER A 150 -4.31 -13.59 1.84
C SER A 150 -3.33 -13.17 0.74
N TYR A 151 -2.21 -13.89 0.58
CA TYR A 151 -1.34 -13.69 -0.57
C TYR A 151 -2.04 -13.92 -1.92
N LYS A 152 -3.08 -14.80 -1.96
CA LYS A 152 -3.87 -15.05 -3.17
C LYS A 152 -4.70 -13.83 -3.57
N SER A 153 -5.27 -13.14 -2.59
CA SER A 153 -6.01 -11.90 -2.80
C SER A 153 -5.09 -10.79 -3.31
N LEU A 154 -3.88 -10.67 -2.75
CA LEU A 154 -2.86 -9.76 -3.26
C LEU A 154 -2.47 -10.10 -4.70
N LYS A 155 -2.20 -11.38 -4.99
CA LYS A 155 -1.87 -11.86 -6.34
C LYS A 155 -2.96 -11.48 -7.34
N ALA A 156 -4.22 -11.78 -7.01
CA ALA A 156 -5.36 -11.44 -7.85
C ALA A 156 -5.49 -9.94 -8.12
N ALA A 157 -5.27 -9.11 -7.08
CA ALA A 157 -5.32 -7.65 -7.20
C ALA A 157 -4.19 -7.10 -8.08
N LEU A 158 -2.96 -7.64 -7.95
CA LEU A 158 -1.80 -7.19 -8.73
C LEU A 158 -1.88 -7.64 -10.20
N ASP A 159 -2.43 -8.83 -10.46
CA ASP A 159 -2.63 -9.36 -11.81
C ASP A 159 -3.80 -8.67 -12.53
N GLY A 160 -4.79 -8.14 -11.79
CA GLY A 160 -5.94 -7.43 -12.33
C GLY A 160 -6.93 -8.30 -13.11
N GLY A 161 -6.73 -9.62 -13.18
CA GLY A 161 -7.60 -10.55 -13.91
C GLY A 161 -7.76 -10.19 -15.38
N VAL A 162 -8.96 -10.45 -15.94
CA VAL A 162 -9.29 -10.14 -17.35
C VAL A 162 -9.41 -8.64 -17.61
N GLU A 163 -9.82 -7.86 -16.59
CA GLU A 163 -10.01 -6.40 -16.70
C GLU A 163 -8.69 -5.62 -16.59
N GLY A 164 -7.62 -6.29 -16.13
CA GLY A 164 -6.36 -5.62 -15.85
C GLY A 164 -6.38 -4.82 -14.53
N ARG A 165 -5.25 -4.22 -14.21
CA ARG A 165 -5.16 -3.27 -13.09
C ARG A 165 -5.86 -1.96 -13.49
N PRO A 166 -6.65 -1.32 -12.59
CA PRO A 166 -7.20 0.01 -12.86
C PRO A 166 -6.10 1.03 -13.18
N ASP A 167 -6.28 1.82 -14.23
CA ASP A 167 -5.28 2.80 -14.66
C ASP A 167 -5.05 3.92 -13.64
N ASN A 168 -6.06 4.19 -12.81
CA ASN A 168 -6.04 5.23 -11.78
C ASN A 168 -5.60 4.72 -10.40
N VAL A 169 -5.15 3.45 -10.27
CA VAL A 169 -4.71 2.87 -8.99
C VAL A 169 -3.33 2.24 -9.14
N ILE A 170 -2.41 2.61 -8.23
CA ILE A 170 -1.10 2.00 -8.09
C ILE A 170 -0.95 1.44 -6.68
N PHE A 171 -0.26 0.30 -6.53
CA PHE A 171 -0.09 -0.35 -5.24
C PHE A 171 1.37 -0.29 -4.76
N TYR A 172 1.58 0.24 -3.56
CA TYR A 172 2.88 0.29 -2.90
C TYR A 172 2.83 -0.52 -1.61
N ALA A 173 3.85 -1.34 -1.38
CA ALA A 173 4.00 -2.11 -0.17
C ALA A 173 5.39 -1.91 0.43
N THR A 174 5.48 -1.94 1.75
CA THR A 174 6.77 -2.08 2.43
C THR A 174 6.90 -3.47 3.03
N SER A 175 8.11 -3.97 3.15
CA SER A 175 8.39 -5.23 3.83
C SER A 175 9.77 -5.21 4.49
N ASN A 176 9.89 -5.90 5.62
CA ASN A 176 11.17 -6.12 6.26
C ASN A 176 11.92 -7.33 5.65
N ARG A 177 11.27 -8.06 4.74
CA ARG A 177 11.83 -9.21 4.02
C ARG A 177 11.89 -8.91 2.52
N ARG A 178 12.95 -9.41 1.88
CA ARG A 178 13.08 -9.34 0.42
C ARG A 178 12.01 -10.17 -0.29
N HIS A 179 11.69 -11.33 0.27
CA HIS A 179 10.64 -12.20 -0.23
C HIS A 179 9.47 -12.18 0.75
N LEU A 180 8.28 -11.92 0.24
CA LEU A 180 7.07 -11.75 1.05
C LEU A 180 6.61 -13.06 1.72
N MET A 181 7.00 -14.21 1.17
CA MET A 181 6.65 -15.53 1.68
C MET A 181 7.83 -16.20 2.42
N PRO A 182 7.58 -16.99 3.50
CA PRO A 182 8.63 -17.73 4.20
C PRO A 182 9.24 -18.82 3.30
N ARG A 183 10.55 -19.06 3.43
CA ARG A 183 11.25 -20.13 2.70
C ARG A 183 10.64 -21.53 2.90
N GLN A 184 10.12 -21.79 4.10
CA GLN A 184 9.49 -23.08 4.43
C GLN A 184 8.14 -23.32 3.70
N MET A 185 7.40 -22.25 3.38
CA MET A 185 6.23 -22.38 2.50
C MET A 185 6.65 -22.78 1.09
N ILE A 186 7.73 -22.21 0.62
CA ILE A 186 8.36 -22.54 -0.67
C ILE A 186 8.80 -24.01 -0.71
N GLU A 187 9.34 -24.53 0.39
CA GLU A 187 9.80 -25.94 0.51
C GLU A 187 8.67 -26.93 0.70
N ASN A 188 7.60 -26.58 1.45
CA ASN A 188 6.45 -27.45 1.69
C ASN A 188 5.55 -27.58 0.46
N GLU A 189 5.37 -26.52 -0.30
CA GLU A 189 4.70 -26.58 -1.60
C GLU A 189 5.52 -27.41 -2.60
N ARG A 190 6.86 -27.42 -2.50
CA ARG A 190 7.75 -28.32 -3.25
C ARG A 190 7.53 -29.81 -2.93
N SER A 191 7.19 -30.14 -1.70
CA SER A 191 7.02 -31.53 -1.27
C SER A 191 5.65 -32.10 -1.63
N THR A 192 4.66 -31.26 -1.88
CA THR A 192 3.28 -31.66 -2.25
C THR A 192 2.98 -31.51 -3.75
N ALA A 193 3.79 -30.74 -4.47
CA ALA A 193 3.65 -30.57 -5.90
C ALA A 193 4.26 -31.75 -6.67
N ILE A 194 3.57 -32.21 -7.69
CA ILE A 194 4.05 -33.24 -8.64
C ILE A 194 5.33 -32.79 -9.36
N ASN A 195 5.56 -31.48 -9.42
CA ASN A 195 6.78 -30.83 -9.91
C ASN A 195 7.31 -29.79 -8.90
N PRO A 196 8.47 -30.04 -8.26
CA PRO A 196 9.08 -29.09 -7.29
C PRO A 196 9.45 -27.72 -7.87
N SER A 197 9.52 -27.58 -9.19
CA SER A 197 9.79 -26.30 -9.88
C SER A 197 8.61 -25.34 -9.86
N GLU A 198 7.37 -25.82 -9.90
CA GLU A 198 6.17 -24.96 -9.97
C GLU A 198 5.92 -24.17 -8.69
N SER A 199 6.21 -24.75 -7.52
CA SER A 199 5.99 -24.06 -6.24
C SER A 199 7.01 -22.96 -5.95
N VAL A 200 8.24 -23.08 -6.48
CA VAL A 200 9.26 -22.02 -6.44
C VAL A 200 8.87 -20.87 -7.36
N GLU A 201 8.34 -21.20 -8.53
CA GLU A 201 7.84 -20.18 -9.47
C GLU A 201 6.65 -19.41 -8.88
N GLU A 202 5.76 -20.03 -8.12
CA GLU A 202 4.61 -19.36 -7.52
C GLU A 202 5.00 -18.36 -6.42
N SER A 203 5.99 -18.66 -5.60
CA SER A 203 6.43 -17.79 -4.50
C SER A 203 7.37 -16.67 -4.94
N VAL A 204 8.21 -16.92 -5.95
CA VAL A 204 8.97 -15.88 -6.66
C VAL A 204 8.00 -14.98 -7.42
N SER A 205 6.95 -15.57 -8.00
CA SER A 205 5.98 -14.89 -8.83
C SER A 205 5.16 -13.79 -8.12
N LEU A 206 4.94 -13.85 -6.79
CA LEU A 206 4.23 -12.77 -6.09
C LEU A 206 5.06 -11.50 -6.04
N SER A 207 6.35 -11.65 -5.75
CA SER A 207 7.26 -10.52 -5.71
C SER A 207 7.49 -9.94 -7.11
N ASP A 208 7.58 -10.78 -8.14
CA ASP A 208 7.80 -10.36 -9.54
C ASP A 208 6.63 -9.53 -10.12
N ARG A 209 5.45 -9.59 -9.49
CA ARG A 209 4.30 -8.75 -9.84
C ARG A 209 4.44 -7.29 -9.45
N PHE A 210 5.38 -7.01 -8.55
CA PHE A 210 5.83 -5.65 -8.33
C PHE A 210 6.87 -5.31 -9.41
N GLY A 211 6.50 -4.55 -10.41
CA GLY A 211 7.42 -4.15 -11.47
C GLY A 211 8.56 -3.24 -10.98
N LEU A 212 8.47 -2.70 -9.75
CA LEU A 212 9.48 -1.88 -9.14
C LEU A 212 9.89 -2.45 -7.76
N TRP A 213 11.17 -2.81 -7.64
CA TRP A 213 11.76 -3.29 -6.39
C TRP A 213 12.77 -2.29 -5.87
N VAL A 214 12.52 -1.78 -4.67
CA VAL A 214 13.37 -0.77 -4.05
C VAL A 214 13.94 -1.33 -2.76
N GLY A 215 15.25 -1.65 -2.79
CA GLY A 215 15.97 -2.21 -1.65
C GLY A 215 16.51 -1.12 -0.73
N PHE A 216 16.35 -1.31 0.58
CA PHE A 216 16.88 -0.44 1.62
C PHE A 216 17.92 -1.23 2.43
N HIS A 217 19.11 -0.69 2.51
CA HIS A 217 20.19 -1.26 3.30
C HIS A 217 20.30 -0.55 4.66
N SER A 218 21.04 -1.17 5.58
CA SER A 218 21.37 -0.51 6.84
C SER A 218 22.16 0.78 6.55
N ILE A 219 21.78 1.85 7.23
CA ILE A 219 22.51 3.12 7.19
C ILE A 219 23.83 2.97 7.97
N ASP A 220 24.88 3.58 7.44
CA ASP A 220 26.15 3.70 8.15
C ASP A 220 26.10 4.86 9.17
N GLN A 221 27.18 4.99 9.93
CA GLN A 221 27.26 5.98 11.00
C GLN A 221 27.24 7.43 10.45
N ASP A 222 27.89 7.66 9.32
CA ASP A 222 27.95 9.00 8.72
C ASP A 222 26.57 9.44 8.23
N THR A 223 25.85 8.59 7.53
CA THR A 223 24.46 8.84 7.12
C THR A 223 23.53 9.03 8.35
N PHE A 224 23.77 8.32 9.45
CA PHE A 224 22.98 8.50 10.67
C PHE A 224 23.18 9.93 11.24
N PHE A 225 24.41 10.43 11.27
CA PHE A 225 24.67 11.80 11.71
C PHE A 225 24.08 12.84 10.76
N GLU A 226 24.17 12.64 9.45
CA GLU A 226 23.52 13.52 8.47
C GLU A 226 22.00 13.62 8.71
N ILE A 227 21.35 12.50 9.03
CA ILE A 227 19.92 12.47 9.38
C ILE A 227 19.66 13.33 10.62
N ILE A 228 20.44 13.16 11.69
CA ILE A 228 20.28 13.93 12.94
C ILE A 228 20.47 15.41 12.68
N GLU A 229 21.56 15.80 12.00
CA GLU A 229 21.85 17.18 11.65
C GLU A 229 20.72 17.82 10.81
N GLY A 230 20.18 17.06 9.87
CA GLY A 230 19.02 17.46 9.07
C GLY A 230 17.78 17.74 9.93
N TYR A 231 17.49 16.88 10.90
CA TYR A 231 16.38 17.08 11.84
C TYR A 231 16.63 18.26 12.79
N VAL A 232 17.83 18.37 13.36
CA VAL A 232 18.23 19.49 14.25
C VAL A 232 18.02 20.81 13.53
N SER A 233 18.53 20.92 12.29
CA SER A 233 18.36 22.10 11.45
C SER A 233 16.90 22.40 11.11
N HIS A 234 16.14 21.39 10.71
CA HIS A 234 14.75 21.54 10.30
C HIS A 234 13.83 22.00 11.44
N PHE A 235 14.05 21.50 12.64
CA PHE A 235 13.25 21.84 13.81
C PHE A 235 13.82 23.00 14.61
N GLY A 236 14.96 23.58 14.19
CA GLY A 236 15.61 24.70 14.89
C GLY A 236 16.06 24.33 16.30
N ILE A 237 16.46 23.08 16.50
CA ILE A 237 16.93 22.57 17.80
C ILE A 237 18.32 23.15 18.07
N ASN A 238 18.50 23.82 19.21
CA ASN A 238 19.81 24.29 19.65
C ASN A 238 20.57 23.10 20.28
N ALA A 239 21.40 22.43 19.51
CA ALA A 239 22.26 21.36 19.97
C ALA A 239 23.70 21.66 19.54
N ASP A 240 24.66 21.47 20.44
CA ASP A 240 26.08 21.58 20.12
C ASP A 240 26.52 20.36 19.32
N GLU A 241 27.51 20.53 18.43
CA GLU A 241 28.05 19.42 17.61
C GLU A 241 28.51 18.22 18.45
N ALA A 242 28.93 18.48 19.70
CA ALA A 242 29.31 17.45 20.67
C ALA A 242 28.10 16.66 21.23
N ASP A 243 26.89 17.22 21.20
CA ASP A 243 25.65 16.56 21.64
C ASP A 243 25.04 15.67 20.55
N VAL A 244 25.46 15.87 19.30
CA VAL A 244 24.93 15.16 18.12
C VAL A 244 25.78 13.94 17.78
N ARG A 245 27.05 13.90 18.21
CA ARG A 245 28.03 12.82 17.99
C ARG A 245 28.22 11.99 19.25
#